data_6d1de5adcc0e9a5598701e8772989aae
#
_entry.id   6d1de5adcc0e9a5598701e8772989aae
#
_cell.length_a   1.000
_cell.length_b   1.000
_cell.length_c   1.000
_cell.angle_alpha   90.00
_cell.angle_beta   90.00
_cell.angle_gamma   90.00
#
_symmetry.space_group_name_H-M   'P 1'
#
loop_
_entity.id
_entity.type
_entity.pdbx_description
1 polymer ?
#
loop_
_entity_poly.entity_id
_entity_poly.type
_entity_poly.pdbx_seq_one_letter_code
_entity_poly.pdbx_strand_id
1 'polypeptide(L)'
;KLSLLVTTEQKNVSVDPFEPDYEPRWRVYQLVKIGEVYSVQVTLWRENSGEIGMGHEAFVAESGPNTVIANGTPLDTIPFVFYGALNNEPSIDKPPMLDLANVNVAHYRNSADYEESMFIVGQPTPVFTGLTQDWVDNNIKGKVILGSRSAVGLPQGATADLLQTQPNSMPHEGMKHKEDQMKSIGAKLIEPGFTKTTATQVLVDASSESSILTTATDNVSTAYTVALGFFAKFLGDTTDDIVFKLNTDYDVDRMDAQERAQLLLEWQSGAITFTEMRGALKLAGVATIEDDEAKLLIDLEIGDIPGNEPEPAAE
;
A
#
# COMPACT_ATOMS: atom_id res chain seq x y z
N LYS A 1 13.30 21.54 17.73
CA LYS A 1 12.04 21.41 18.49
C LYS A 1 10.93 22.16 17.74
N LEU A 2 9.75 21.56 17.67
CA LEU A 2 8.54 22.21 17.12
C LEU A 2 8.15 23.36 18.05
N SER A 3 8.02 24.59 17.51
CA SER A 3 7.70 25.77 18.30
C SER A 3 6.23 26.17 18.20
N LEU A 4 5.57 25.80 17.13
CA LEU A 4 4.17 26.11 16.86
C LEU A 4 3.53 24.94 16.12
N LEU A 5 2.32 24.53 16.54
CA LEU A 5 1.47 23.60 15.86
C LEU A 5 0.03 24.14 15.87
N VAL A 6 -0.59 24.14 14.72
CA VAL A 6 -2.01 24.52 14.58
C VAL A 6 -2.77 23.32 14.04
N THR A 7 -3.80 22.91 14.77
CA THR A 7 -4.70 21.83 14.34
C THR A 7 -6.12 22.38 14.20
N THR A 8 -6.85 21.90 13.20
CA THR A 8 -8.25 22.23 12.99
C THR A 8 -9.12 21.12 13.57
N GLU A 9 -10.11 21.48 14.37
CA GLU A 9 -11.10 20.57 14.92
C GLU A 9 -12.51 21.09 14.62
N GLN A 10 -13.49 20.19 14.56
CA GLN A 10 -14.89 20.52 14.39
C GLN A 10 -15.57 20.46 15.76
N LYS A 11 -16.17 21.58 16.18
CA LYS A 11 -16.92 21.66 17.43
C LYS A 11 -18.40 21.69 17.12
N ASN A 12 -19.17 20.78 17.71
CA ASN A 12 -20.61 20.85 17.64
C ASN A 12 -21.08 22.04 18.48
N VAL A 13 -21.74 23.00 17.87
CA VAL A 13 -22.29 24.21 18.49
C VAL A 13 -23.81 24.13 18.61
N SER A 14 -24.45 23.10 18.09
CA SER A 14 -25.88 22.87 18.19
C SER A 14 -26.29 22.56 19.63
N VAL A 15 -27.43 23.09 20.05
CA VAL A 15 -28.10 22.76 21.31
C VAL A 15 -28.89 21.46 21.16
N ASP A 16 -29.32 21.11 19.94
CA ASP A 16 -30.05 19.88 19.67
C ASP A 16 -29.09 18.73 19.37
N PRO A 17 -29.10 17.65 20.18
CA PRO A 17 -28.23 16.50 19.93
C PRO A 17 -28.58 15.71 18.67
N PHE A 18 -29.79 15.89 18.10
CA PHE A 18 -30.23 15.19 16.88
C PHE A 18 -29.96 15.97 15.59
N GLU A 19 -29.68 17.28 15.70
CA GLU A 19 -29.31 18.13 14.57
C GLU A 19 -27.94 18.79 14.86
N PRO A 20 -26.84 18.06 14.69
CA PRO A 20 -25.51 18.59 14.97
C PRO A 20 -25.12 19.67 13.97
N ASP A 21 -24.67 20.80 14.47
CA ASP A 21 -24.07 21.88 13.70
C ASP A 21 -22.60 22.03 14.08
N TYR A 22 -21.71 21.90 13.10
CA TYR A 22 -20.28 21.88 13.33
C TYR A 22 -19.61 23.14 12.82
N GLU A 23 -18.95 23.85 13.71
CA GLU A 23 -18.10 24.98 13.37
C GLU A 23 -16.63 24.63 13.52
N PRO A 24 -15.76 25.11 12.61
CA PRO A 24 -14.32 24.92 12.71
C PRO A 24 -13.74 25.69 13.92
N ARG A 25 -12.79 25.05 14.61
CA ARG A 25 -11.97 25.64 15.65
C ARG A 25 -10.50 25.36 15.33
N TRP A 26 -9.63 26.27 15.76
CA TRP A 26 -8.18 26.14 15.61
C TRP A 26 -7.55 26.01 16.99
N ARG A 27 -6.95 24.86 17.24
CA ARG A 27 -6.20 24.62 18.45
C ARG A 27 -4.72 24.89 18.18
N VAL A 28 -4.21 25.92 18.83
CA VAL A 28 -2.83 26.41 18.65
C VAL A 28 -2.00 25.96 19.84
N TYR A 29 -1.01 25.13 19.57
CA TYR A 29 0.03 24.73 20.53
C TYR A 29 1.24 25.61 20.29
N GLN A 30 1.70 26.30 21.29
CA GLN A 30 2.84 27.18 21.21
C GLN A 30 3.85 26.87 22.32
N LEU A 31 5.13 26.78 21.94
CA LEU A 31 6.21 26.65 22.91
C LEU A 31 6.67 28.04 23.35
N VAL A 32 6.39 28.41 24.60
CA VAL A 32 6.66 29.72 25.17
C VAL A 32 7.76 29.59 26.22
N LYS A 33 8.74 30.50 26.21
CA LYS A 33 9.77 30.58 27.23
C LYS A 33 9.25 31.38 28.43
N ILE A 34 9.11 30.74 29.58
CA ILE A 34 8.70 31.36 30.85
C ILE A 34 9.88 31.28 31.81
N GLY A 35 10.58 32.42 32.02
CA GLY A 35 11.83 32.43 32.75
C GLY A 35 12.95 31.70 31.98
N GLU A 36 13.56 30.69 32.61
CA GLU A 36 14.60 29.86 32.00
C GLU A 36 14.05 28.57 31.35
N VAL A 37 12.74 28.27 31.52
CA VAL A 37 12.13 27.01 31.08
C VAL A 37 11.15 27.24 29.93
N TYR A 38 11.14 26.32 28.98
CA TYR A 38 10.10 26.29 27.94
C TYR A 38 8.86 25.56 28.46
N SER A 39 7.70 26.08 28.09
CA SER A 39 6.41 25.49 28.44
C SER A 39 5.47 25.50 27.24
N VAL A 40 4.72 24.42 27.05
CA VAL A 40 3.71 24.32 26.00
C VAL A 40 2.42 24.99 26.49
N GLN A 41 1.96 25.96 25.71
CA GLN A 41 0.65 26.60 25.91
C GLN A 41 -0.29 26.22 24.78
N VAL A 42 -1.58 26.05 25.12
CA VAL A 42 -2.66 25.72 24.20
C VAL A 42 -3.72 26.79 24.24
N THR A 43 -4.06 27.32 23.08
CA THR A 43 -5.15 28.30 22.91
C THR A 43 -6.12 27.78 21.86
N LEU A 44 -7.41 27.83 22.16
CA LEU A 44 -8.47 27.50 21.21
C LEU A 44 -9.01 28.78 20.59
N TRP A 45 -9.01 28.84 19.26
CA TRP A 45 -9.46 29.97 18.48
C TRP A 45 -10.70 29.63 17.68
N ARG A 46 -11.59 30.60 17.50
CA ARG A 46 -12.72 30.53 16.58
C ARG A 46 -12.68 31.69 15.61
N GLU A 47 -13.31 31.51 14.46
CA GLU A 47 -13.56 32.60 13.52
C GLU A 47 -14.54 33.59 14.11
N ASN A 48 -14.30 34.88 13.92
CA ASN A 48 -15.21 35.91 14.34
C ASN A 48 -16.29 36.10 13.28
N SER A 49 -17.53 35.70 13.59
CA SER A 49 -18.68 35.82 12.68
C SER A 49 -19.23 37.27 12.59
N GLY A 50 -18.61 38.23 13.27
CA GLY A 50 -18.92 39.65 13.12
C GLY A 50 -18.41 40.27 11.81
N GLU A 51 -19.00 41.36 11.35
CA GLU A 51 -18.58 42.08 10.12
C GLU A 51 -17.07 42.36 10.18
N ILE A 52 -16.34 41.80 9.24
CA ILE A 52 -14.92 42.05 9.02
C ILE A 52 -14.81 43.48 8.44
N GLY A 53 -14.75 44.45 9.28
CA GLY A 53 -14.62 45.85 8.92
C GLY A 53 -14.61 46.74 10.15
N MET A 54 -13.58 47.59 10.30
CA MET A 54 -13.31 48.49 11.42
C MET A 54 -12.74 47.84 12.68
N GLY A 55 -11.58 47.15 12.56
CA GLY A 55 -10.74 46.80 13.72
C GLY A 55 -11.16 45.55 14.48
N HIS A 56 -12.01 44.72 13.91
CA HIS A 56 -12.31 43.40 14.43
C HIS A 56 -11.29 42.38 13.97
N GLU A 57 -10.69 41.65 14.88
CA GLU A 57 -9.79 40.53 14.56
C GLU A 57 -10.58 39.41 13.87
N ALA A 58 -10.01 38.82 12.81
CA ALA A 58 -10.64 37.71 12.08
C ALA A 58 -10.81 36.47 12.94
N PHE A 59 -9.98 36.29 13.98
CA PHE A 59 -10.02 35.20 14.92
C PHE A 59 -10.06 35.71 16.35
N VAL A 60 -10.84 35.04 17.21
CA VAL A 60 -10.98 35.36 18.64
C VAL A 60 -10.62 34.13 19.45
N ALA A 61 -9.82 34.31 20.50
CA ALA A 61 -9.54 33.25 21.46
C ALA A 61 -10.81 32.87 22.22
N GLU A 62 -11.20 31.59 22.08
CA GLU A 62 -12.36 31.04 22.83
C GLU A 62 -11.91 30.59 24.22
N SER A 63 -10.72 30.00 24.35
CA SER A 63 -10.16 29.63 25.65
C SER A 63 -8.61 29.60 25.58
N GLY A 64 -7.97 29.78 26.72
CA GLY A 64 -6.52 29.81 26.89
C GLY A 64 -5.92 31.22 26.93
N PRO A 65 -4.58 31.36 26.94
CA PRO A 65 -3.60 30.25 26.86
C PRO A 65 -3.54 29.40 28.13
N ASN A 66 -3.66 28.08 27.99
CA ASN A 66 -3.55 27.13 29.09
C ASN A 66 -2.22 26.37 28.99
N THR A 67 -1.48 26.27 30.09
CA THR A 67 -0.25 25.48 30.14
C THR A 67 -0.57 23.99 30.16
N VAL A 68 0.09 23.23 29.30
CA VAL A 68 -0.03 21.76 29.26
C VAL A 68 0.83 21.18 30.39
N ILE A 69 0.18 20.42 31.28
CA ILE A 69 0.82 19.79 32.41
C ILE A 69 0.76 18.29 32.26
N ALA A 70 1.91 17.61 32.38
CA ALA A 70 2.03 16.17 32.45
C ALA A 70 2.55 15.77 33.82
N ASN A 71 1.80 14.95 34.55
CA ASN A 71 2.14 14.51 35.91
C ASN A 71 2.64 15.65 36.84
N GLY A 72 1.93 16.78 36.86
CA GLY A 72 2.25 17.93 37.72
C GLY A 72 3.35 18.85 37.20
N THR A 73 4.01 18.53 36.10
CA THR A 73 5.09 19.34 35.48
C THR A 73 4.67 19.90 34.12
N PRO A 74 4.95 21.19 33.83
CA PRO A 74 4.70 21.73 32.49
C PRO A 74 5.51 20.99 31.44
N LEU A 75 4.87 20.67 30.31
CA LEU A 75 5.58 20.07 29.17
C LEU A 75 6.52 21.09 28.51
N ASP A 76 7.75 20.67 28.27
CA ASP A 76 8.82 21.43 27.60
C ASP A 76 8.88 21.23 26.08
N THR A 77 8.00 20.40 25.55
CA THR A 77 7.97 20.00 24.13
C THR A 77 6.54 19.75 23.71
N ILE A 78 6.14 20.24 22.53
CA ILE A 78 4.81 19.96 21.98
C ILE A 78 4.67 18.46 21.71
N PRO A 79 3.66 17.75 22.30
CA PRO A 79 3.50 16.30 22.16
C PRO A 79 2.92 15.93 20.79
N PHE A 80 3.73 16.11 19.77
CA PHE A 80 3.37 15.84 18.38
C PHE A 80 4.56 15.23 17.65
N VAL A 81 4.29 14.24 16.81
CA VAL A 81 5.30 13.52 16.05
C VAL A 81 4.88 13.49 14.59
N PHE A 82 5.81 13.87 13.72
CA PHE A 82 5.66 13.64 12.28
C PHE A 82 6.11 12.24 11.94
N TYR A 83 5.47 11.64 10.96
CA TYR A 83 5.97 10.42 10.32
C TYR A 83 5.68 10.48 8.83
N GLY A 84 6.62 9.98 8.05
CA GLY A 84 6.55 9.96 6.59
C GLY A 84 7.16 8.69 6.01
N ALA A 85 6.99 8.52 4.73
CA ALA A 85 7.49 7.34 4.02
C ALA A 85 9.02 7.36 3.87
N LEU A 86 9.62 8.54 3.74
CA LEU A 86 11.07 8.74 3.55
C LEU A 86 11.77 9.21 4.82
N ASN A 87 11.14 10.09 5.57
CA ASN A 87 11.67 10.64 6.81
C ASN A 87 10.56 11.16 7.73
N ASN A 88 10.90 11.49 8.98
CA ASN A 88 9.97 12.01 9.99
C ASN A 88 10.04 13.55 10.09
N GLU A 89 10.24 14.25 8.98
CA GLU A 89 10.24 15.69 8.91
C GLU A 89 8.86 16.28 8.61
N PRO A 90 8.62 17.59 8.86
CA PRO A 90 7.35 18.25 8.57
C PRO A 90 7.00 18.38 7.09
N SER A 91 7.96 18.15 6.18
CA SER A 91 7.76 18.20 4.74
C SER A 91 6.92 17.01 4.26
N ILE A 92 6.08 17.25 3.27
CA ILE A 92 5.27 16.17 2.67
C ILE A 92 6.15 15.33 1.76
N ASP A 93 6.29 14.07 2.07
CA ASP A 93 7.00 13.09 1.24
C ASP A 93 6.26 12.80 -0.07
N LYS A 94 7.02 12.51 -1.13
CA LYS A 94 6.45 11.92 -2.35
C LYS A 94 5.89 10.53 -2.00
N PRO A 95 4.61 10.24 -2.32
CA PRO A 95 4.05 8.91 -2.05
C PRO A 95 4.86 7.81 -2.75
N PRO A 96 5.30 6.76 -2.05
CA PRO A 96 6.13 5.69 -2.62
C PRO A 96 5.49 4.98 -3.82
N MET A 97 4.16 4.87 -3.83
CA MET A 97 3.39 4.21 -4.89
C MET A 97 3.05 5.12 -6.08
N LEU A 98 3.48 6.39 -6.08
CA LEU A 98 3.07 7.35 -7.11
C LEU A 98 3.53 6.94 -8.52
N ASP A 99 4.75 6.44 -8.64
CA ASP A 99 5.28 6.03 -9.94
C ASP A 99 4.56 4.78 -10.47
N LEU A 100 4.24 3.83 -9.59
CA LEU A 100 3.41 2.67 -9.91
C LEU A 100 1.99 3.09 -10.35
N ALA A 101 1.38 4.02 -9.63
CA ALA A 101 0.05 4.54 -9.97
C ALA A 101 0.05 5.23 -11.33
N ASN A 102 1.07 6.01 -11.67
CA ASN A 102 1.20 6.66 -12.98
C ASN A 102 1.31 5.65 -14.12
N VAL A 103 2.10 4.58 -13.95
CA VAL A 103 2.21 3.50 -14.95
C VAL A 103 0.89 2.75 -15.08
N ASN A 104 0.18 2.51 -13.97
CA ASN A 104 -1.14 1.85 -13.99
C ASN A 104 -2.19 2.68 -14.73
N VAL A 105 -2.23 4.00 -14.52
CA VAL A 105 -3.12 4.90 -15.29
C VAL A 105 -2.78 4.88 -16.79
N ALA A 106 -1.50 4.83 -17.13
CA ALA A 106 -1.08 4.71 -18.52
C ALA A 106 -1.42 3.35 -19.13
N HIS A 107 -1.35 2.27 -18.36
CA HIS A 107 -1.81 0.93 -18.74
C HIS A 107 -3.32 0.92 -19.00
N TYR A 108 -4.11 1.51 -18.10
CA TYR A 108 -5.56 1.63 -18.27
C TYR A 108 -5.94 2.36 -19.56
N ARG A 109 -5.25 3.46 -19.90
CA ARG A 109 -5.48 4.18 -21.16
C ARG A 109 -5.20 3.29 -22.38
N ASN A 110 -4.09 2.56 -22.36
CA ASN A 110 -3.78 1.63 -23.47
C ASN A 110 -4.78 0.48 -23.58
N SER A 111 -5.38 0.03 -22.46
CA SER A 111 -6.42 -1.00 -22.52
C SER A 111 -7.68 -0.49 -23.23
N ALA A 112 -8.06 0.77 -23.03
CA ALA A 112 -9.17 1.38 -23.75
C ALA A 112 -8.89 1.49 -25.25
N ASP A 113 -7.69 1.93 -25.63
CA ASP A 113 -7.26 2.01 -27.03
C ASP A 113 -7.22 0.62 -27.69
N TYR A 114 -6.84 -0.41 -26.92
CA TYR A 114 -6.82 -1.79 -27.39
C TYR A 114 -8.23 -2.33 -27.65
N GLU A 115 -9.17 -2.13 -26.74
CA GLU A 115 -10.58 -2.53 -26.89
C GLU A 115 -11.22 -1.82 -28.11
N GLU A 116 -10.99 -0.52 -28.27
CA GLU A 116 -11.47 0.23 -29.44
C GLU A 116 -10.85 -0.29 -30.73
N SER A 117 -9.55 -0.58 -30.74
CA SER A 117 -8.86 -1.17 -31.89
C SER A 117 -9.44 -2.54 -32.27
N MET A 118 -9.72 -3.41 -31.27
CA MET A 118 -10.35 -4.70 -31.53
C MET A 118 -11.75 -4.55 -32.11
N PHE A 119 -12.53 -3.61 -31.61
CA PHE A 119 -13.86 -3.30 -32.11
C PHE A 119 -13.81 -2.87 -33.59
N ILE A 120 -12.92 -1.93 -33.93
CA ILE A 120 -12.79 -1.42 -35.31
C ILE A 120 -12.27 -2.53 -36.26
N VAL A 121 -11.28 -3.29 -35.84
CA VAL A 121 -10.73 -4.40 -36.64
C VAL A 121 -11.74 -5.53 -36.82
N GLY A 122 -12.55 -5.81 -35.80
CA GLY A 122 -13.58 -6.86 -35.81
C GLY A 122 -14.79 -6.55 -36.68
N GLN A 123 -14.96 -5.30 -37.14
CA GLN A 123 -16.10 -4.88 -37.95
C GLN A 123 -15.68 -4.29 -39.31
N PRO A 124 -15.37 -5.16 -40.30
CA PRO A 124 -15.04 -4.71 -41.64
C PRO A 124 -16.22 -4.00 -42.27
N THR A 125 -15.96 -2.89 -42.95
CA THR A 125 -16.97 -2.11 -43.66
C THR A 125 -17.05 -2.57 -45.11
N PRO A 126 -18.20 -3.08 -45.58
CA PRO A 126 -18.37 -3.43 -46.98
C PRO A 126 -18.44 -2.17 -47.84
N VAL A 127 -17.68 -2.17 -48.90
CA VAL A 127 -17.64 -1.08 -49.88
C VAL A 127 -18.07 -1.64 -51.24
N PHE A 128 -19.10 -1.06 -51.83
CA PHE A 128 -19.56 -1.42 -53.15
C PHE A 128 -19.29 -0.28 -54.10
N THR A 129 -18.66 -0.55 -55.25
CA THR A 129 -18.38 0.45 -56.27
C THR A 129 -19.02 0.06 -57.59
N GLY A 130 -19.31 1.06 -58.44
CA GLY A 130 -19.92 0.83 -59.75
C GLY A 130 -21.42 0.51 -59.73
N LEU A 131 -22.11 0.82 -58.61
CA LEU A 131 -23.56 0.64 -58.51
C LEU A 131 -24.27 1.82 -59.22
N THR A 132 -25.34 1.47 -59.97
CA THR A 132 -26.24 2.51 -60.52
C THR A 132 -27.34 2.80 -59.50
N GLN A 133 -27.91 4.04 -59.54
CA GLN A 133 -28.97 4.47 -58.64
C GLN A 133 -30.17 3.54 -58.70
N ASP A 134 -30.60 3.16 -59.90
CA ASP A 134 -31.73 2.28 -60.13
C ASP A 134 -31.52 0.86 -59.49
N TRP A 135 -30.27 0.38 -59.50
CA TRP A 135 -29.96 -0.90 -58.86
C TRP A 135 -29.98 -0.78 -57.34
N VAL A 136 -29.50 0.30 -56.77
CA VAL A 136 -29.52 0.57 -55.33
C VAL A 136 -30.94 0.64 -54.83
N ASP A 137 -31.81 1.38 -55.52
CA ASP A 137 -33.20 1.59 -55.14
C ASP A 137 -34.01 0.28 -55.21
N ASN A 138 -33.74 -0.57 -56.19
CA ASN A 138 -34.47 -1.79 -56.39
C ASN A 138 -33.96 -2.99 -55.55
N ASN A 139 -32.67 -3.05 -55.25
CA ASN A 139 -32.03 -4.24 -54.66
C ASN A 139 -31.52 -4.04 -53.21
N ILE A 140 -31.02 -2.86 -52.86
CA ILE A 140 -30.47 -2.66 -51.52
C ILE A 140 -31.57 -2.23 -50.54
N LYS A 141 -32.55 -1.44 -50.94
CA LYS A 141 -33.63 -0.92 -50.08
C LYS A 141 -33.14 -0.42 -48.72
N GLY A 142 -31.94 0.19 -48.70
CA GLY A 142 -31.29 0.75 -47.53
C GLY A 142 -30.64 -0.26 -46.59
N LYS A 143 -30.63 -1.58 -46.88
CA LYS A 143 -29.97 -2.60 -46.04
C LYS A 143 -29.22 -3.64 -46.87
N VAL A 144 -27.93 -3.84 -46.57
CA VAL A 144 -27.16 -4.97 -47.09
C VAL A 144 -26.96 -5.96 -45.96
N ILE A 145 -27.43 -7.20 -46.16
CA ILE A 145 -27.27 -8.28 -45.19
C ILE A 145 -25.99 -9.02 -45.52
N LEU A 146 -25.00 -8.90 -44.65
CA LEU A 146 -23.76 -9.63 -44.72
C LEU A 146 -23.75 -10.81 -43.76
N GLY A 147 -23.28 -11.95 -44.21
CA GLY A 147 -23.18 -13.14 -43.38
C GLY A 147 -22.75 -14.36 -44.19
N SER A 148 -22.31 -15.39 -43.51
CA SER A 148 -21.78 -16.62 -44.13
C SER A 148 -22.80 -17.39 -44.95
N ARG A 149 -24.09 -17.08 -44.83
CA ARG A 149 -25.21 -17.72 -45.54
C ARG A 149 -25.97 -16.75 -46.45
N SER A 150 -25.47 -15.54 -46.66
CA SER A 150 -26.08 -14.55 -47.55
C SER A 150 -25.19 -14.32 -48.75
N ALA A 151 -25.79 -14.18 -49.94
CA ALA A 151 -25.12 -13.79 -51.16
C ALA A 151 -25.66 -12.45 -51.64
N VAL A 152 -24.77 -11.53 -52.02
CA VAL A 152 -25.10 -10.25 -52.61
C VAL A 152 -24.82 -10.34 -54.11
N GLY A 153 -25.84 -10.32 -54.95
CA GLY A 153 -25.67 -10.23 -56.40
C GLY A 153 -25.35 -8.79 -56.79
N LEU A 154 -24.34 -8.57 -57.63
CA LEU A 154 -23.93 -7.27 -58.10
C LEU A 154 -24.22 -7.12 -59.60
N PRO A 155 -24.53 -5.91 -60.14
CA PRO A 155 -24.66 -5.71 -61.54
C PRO A 155 -23.31 -5.84 -62.27
N GLN A 156 -23.33 -6.05 -63.58
CA GLN A 156 -22.13 -6.22 -64.40
C GLN A 156 -21.24 -4.93 -64.29
N GLY A 157 -19.97 -5.14 -63.94
CA GLY A 157 -18.97 -4.08 -63.77
C GLY A 157 -18.89 -3.45 -62.36
N ALA A 158 -19.78 -3.90 -61.43
CA ALA A 158 -19.68 -3.50 -60.04
C ALA A 158 -18.71 -4.41 -59.25
N THR A 159 -18.04 -3.87 -58.24
CA THR A 159 -17.16 -4.64 -57.36
C THR A 159 -17.59 -4.49 -55.90
N ALA A 160 -17.25 -5.49 -55.10
CA ALA A 160 -17.44 -5.46 -53.67
C ALA A 160 -16.11 -5.76 -52.98
N ASP A 161 -15.73 -4.89 -52.07
CA ASP A 161 -14.54 -5.01 -51.25
C ASP A 161 -14.90 -4.86 -49.79
N LEU A 162 -14.05 -5.41 -48.89
CA LEU A 162 -14.13 -5.19 -47.47
C LEU A 162 -13.03 -4.23 -47.05
N LEU A 163 -13.42 -3.03 -46.63
CA LEU A 163 -12.49 -2.12 -46.01
C LEU A 163 -12.26 -2.57 -44.57
N GLN A 164 -11.11 -3.13 -44.31
CA GLN A 164 -10.70 -3.63 -43.00
C GLN A 164 -9.34 -3.07 -42.62
N THR A 165 -9.26 -2.58 -41.40
CA THR A 165 -8.00 -2.16 -40.80
C THR A 165 -7.11 -3.39 -40.56
N GLN A 166 -5.82 -3.29 -40.79
CA GLN A 166 -4.88 -4.35 -40.45
C GLN A 166 -4.80 -4.51 -38.93
N PRO A 167 -4.74 -5.76 -38.42
CA PRO A 167 -4.53 -5.98 -36.99
C PRO A 167 -3.28 -5.28 -36.49
N ASN A 168 -3.40 -4.57 -35.37
CA ASN A 168 -2.31 -3.83 -34.75
C ASN A 168 -2.00 -4.42 -33.35
N SER A 169 -0.83 -5.02 -33.17
CA SER A 169 -0.38 -5.59 -31.90
C SER A 169 0.21 -4.55 -30.93
N MET A 170 0.54 -3.35 -31.42
CA MET A 170 1.25 -2.33 -30.63
C MET A 170 0.55 -1.95 -29.31
N PRO A 171 -0.79 -1.77 -29.24
CA PRO A 171 -1.45 -1.49 -27.98
C PRO A 171 -1.28 -2.62 -26.95
N HIS A 172 -1.39 -3.88 -27.40
CA HIS A 172 -1.17 -5.06 -26.54
C HIS A 172 0.27 -5.16 -26.04
N GLU A 173 1.24 -4.97 -26.92
CA GLU A 173 2.67 -4.96 -26.55
C GLU A 173 2.97 -3.81 -25.57
N GLY A 174 2.37 -2.62 -25.78
CA GLY A 174 2.49 -1.50 -24.88
C GLY A 174 1.91 -1.78 -23.48
N MET A 175 0.78 -2.50 -23.40
CA MET A 175 0.19 -2.95 -22.14
C MET A 175 1.13 -3.91 -21.42
N LYS A 176 1.62 -4.93 -22.12
CA LYS A 176 2.54 -5.91 -21.54
C LYS A 176 3.83 -5.28 -21.03
N HIS A 177 4.38 -4.33 -21.78
CA HIS A 177 5.56 -3.57 -21.33
C HIS A 177 5.28 -2.79 -20.03
N LYS A 178 4.09 -2.18 -19.90
CA LYS A 178 3.70 -1.48 -18.66
C LYS A 178 3.45 -2.44 -17.49
N GLU A 179 2.92 -3.64 -17.74
CA GLU A 179 2.82 -4.68 -16.71
C GLU A 179 4.20 -5.07 -16.17
N ASP A 180 5.19 -5.24 -17.05
CA ASP A 180 6.55 -5.57 -16.64
C ASP A 180 7.23 -4.41 -15.89
N GLN A 181 6.94 -3.15 -16.29
CA GLN A 181 7.37 -1.97 -15.53
C GLN A 181 6.73 -1.95 -14.14
N MET A 182 5.43 -2.21 -14.02
CA MET A 182 4.74 -2.26 -12.72
C MET A 182 5.30 -3.35 -11.81
N LYS A 183 5.60 -4.54 -12.35
CA LYS A 183 6.27 -5.61 -11.60
C LYS A 183 7.66 -5.18 -11.10
N SER A 184 8.45 -4.55 -11.97
CA SER A 184 9.78 -4.05 -11.59
C SER A 184 9.74 -2.96 -10.53
N ILE A 185 8.76 -2.02 -10.61
CA ILE A 185 8.58 -0.98 -9.60
C ILE A 185 8.08 -1.59 -8.29
N GLY A 186 7.15 -2.55 -8.37
CA GLY A 186 6.61 -3.26 -7.20
C GLY A 186 7.67 -4.04 -6.45
N ALA A 187 8.54 -4.76 -7.16
CA ALA A 187 9.65 -5.49 -6.57
C ALA A 187 10.61 -4.57 -5.80
N LYS A 188 10.95 -3.40 -6.36
CA LYS A 188 11.81 -2.40 -5.69
C LYS A 188 11.23 -1.81 -4.41
N LEU A 189 9.92 -1.89 -4.21
CA LEU A 189 9.28 -1.44 -2.97
C LEU A 189 9.54 -2.41 -1.79
N ILE A 190 9.73 -3.69 -2.10
CA ILE A 190 9.86 -4.77 -1.13
C ILE A 190 11.32 -5.22 -1.04
N GLU A 191 11.98 -5.43 -2.18
CA GLU A 191 13.36 -5.90 -2.25
C GLU A 191 14.35 -4.73 -2.40
N PRO A 192 15.42 -4.67 -1.62
CA PRO A 192 16.57 -3.81 -1.91
C PRO A 192 17.20 -4.27 -3.23
N GLY A 193 17.33 -3.34 -4.18
CA GLY A 193 17.88 -3.46 -5.53
C GLY A 193 18.69 -4.70 -5.94
N PHE A 194 18.02 -5.82 -6.20
CA PHE A 194 18.67 -7.01 -6.76
C PHE A 194 18.97 -6.83 -8.26
N THR A 195 20.11 -6.24 -8.56
CA THR A 195 20.79 -6.55 -9.83
C THR A 195 21.60 -7.82 -9.57
N LYS A 196 21.35 -8.89 -10.33
CA LYS A 196 22.13 -10.15 -10.25
C LYS A 196 23.61 -9.87 -10.49
N THR A 197 24.33 -9.58 -9.44
CA THR A 197 25.77 -9.43 -9.40
C THR A 197 26.35 -10.44 -8.42
N THR A 198 27.54 -10.95 -8.70
CA THR A 198 28.23 -12.03 -7.99
C THR A 198 28.11 -11.96 -6.45
N ALA A 199 28.00 -13.11 -5.79
CA ALA A 199 27.76 -13.31 -4.36
C ALA A 199 28.62 -12.44 -3.41
N THR A 200 29.77 -11.97 -3.83
CA THR A 200 30.66 -11.11 -3.02
C THR A 200 30.22 -9.64 -3.04
N GLN A 201 29.54 -9.18 -4.10
CA GLN A 201 29.02 -7.82 -4.21
C GLN A 201 27.69 -7.67 -3.49
N VAL A 202 26.92 -8.76 -3.37
CA VAL A 202 25.67 -8.82 -2.63
C VAL A 202 25.86 -8.53 -1.13
N LEU A 203 26.97 -8.95 -0.54
CA LEU A 203 27.26 -8.71 0.88
C LEU A 203 27.67 -7.27 1.21
N VAL A 204 28.18 -6.51 0.24
CA VAL A 204 28.60 -5.11 0.41
C VAL A 204 27.43 -4.16 0.10
N ASP A 205 26.60 -4.48 -0.89
CA ASP A 205 25.45 -3.67 -1.30
C ASP A 205 24.21 -3.87 -0.39
N ALA A 206 24.05 -5.06 0.21
CA ALA A 206 22.97 -5.34 1.16
C ALA A 206 23.02 -4.49 2.45
N SER A 207 24.13 -3.84 2.74
CA SER A 207 24.27 -2.94 3.90
C SER A 207 23.86 -1.49 3.64
N SER A 208 23.59 -1.09 2.39
CA SER A 208 23.38 0.33 2.04
C SER A 208 22.02 0.65 1.40
N GLU A 209 21.24 -0.32 0.96
CA GLU A 209 19.92 -0.09 0.36
C GLU A 209 18.81 -0.78 1.14
N SER A 210 18.30 -0.11 2.19
CA SER A 210 17.03 -0.50 2.79
C SER A 210 15.89 -0.32 1.79
N SER A 211 14.97 -1.28 1.71
CA SER A 211 13.78 -1.12 0.86
C SER A 211 12.96 0.10 1.31
N ILE A 212 12.21 0.69 0.39
CA ILE A 212 11.34 1.84 0.72
C ILE A 212 10.35 1.45 1.83
N LEU A 213 9.89 0.21 1.81
CA LEU A 213 8.99 -0.32 2.83
C LEU A 213 9.67 -0.44 4.20
N THR A 214 10.90 -0.92 4.26
CA THR A 214 11.70 -0.97 5.50
C THR A 214 11.90 0.43 6.06
N THR A 215 12.29 1.41 5.21
CA THR A 215 12.44 2.80 5.64
C THR A 215 11.15 3.37 6.22
N ALA A 216 10.02 3.17 5.55
CA ALA A 216 8.73 3.64 6.04
C ALA A 216 8.34 2.98 7.37
N THR A 217 8.61 1.67 7.52
CA THR A 217 8.35 0.91 8.75
C THR A 217 9.22 1.40 9.91
N ASP A 218 10.48 1.67 9.68
CA ASP A 218 11.40 2.20 10.68
C ASP A 218 11.00 3.62 11.11
N ASN A 219 10.57 4.47 10.16
CA ASN A 219 10.05 5.79 10.43
C ASN A 219 8.79 5.74 11.32
N VAL A 220 7.85 4.85 11.01
CA VAL A 220 6.65 4.62 11.82
C VAL A 220 7.05 4.10 13.21
N SER A 221 7.95 3.12 13.29
CA SER A 221 8.41 2.54 14.56
C SER A 221 9.03 3.61 15.46
N THR A 222 9.87 4.47 14.89
CA THR A 222 10.49 5.59 15.60
C THR A 222 9.45 6.61 16.07
N ALA A 223 8.49 6.97 15.20
CA ALA A 223 7.44 7.91 15.55
C ALA A 223 6.56 7.40 16.69
N TYR A 224 6.16 6.11 16.65
CA TYR A 224 5.36 5.51 17.73
C TYR A 224 6.15 5.40 19.03
N THR A 225 7.45 5.09 18.99
CA THR A 225 8.32 5.09 20.17
C THR A 225 8.30 6.45 20.85
N VAL A 226 8.45 7.54 20.09
CA VAL A 226 8.40 8.91 20.63
C VAL A 226 7.00 9.25 21.15
N ALA A 227 5.95 8.88 20.44
CA ALA A 227 4.58 9.12 20.87
C ALA A 227 4.25 8.39 22.18
N LEU A 228 4.64 7.13 22.32
CA LEU A 228 4.49 6.37 23.57
C LEU A 228 5.29 6.98 24.71
N GLY A 229 6.46 7.55 24.43
CA GLY A 229 7.23 8.31 25.40
C GLY A 229 6.47 9.55 25.93
N PHE A 230 5.68 10.25 25.10
CA PHE A 230 4.77 11.30 25.58
C PHE A 230 3.68 10.73 26.50
N PHE A 231 3.06 9.61 26.16
CA PHE A 231 2.08 8.96 27.03
C PHE A 231 2.66 8.58 28.39
N ALA A 232 3.86 8.01 28.43
CA ALA A 232 4.54 7.69 29.70
C ALA A 232 4.77 8.94 30.55
N LYS A 233 5.20 10.07 29.95
CA LYS A 233 5.31 11.34 30.68
C LYS A 233 3.99 11.79 31.31
N PHE A 234 2.86 11.63 30.62
CA PHE A 234 1.54 11.95 31.17
C PHE A 234 1.15 11.05 32.32
N LEU A 235 1.51 9.76 32.26
CA LEU A 235 1.27 8.78 33.31
C LEU A 235 2.24 8.91 34.49
N GLY A 236 3.36 9.64 34.30
CA GLY A 236 4.42 9.77 35.30
C GLY A 236 5.35 8.56 35.35
N ASP A 237 5.44 7.83 34.26
CA ASP A 237 6.29 6.65 34.12
C ASP A 237 7.62 7.01 33.41
N THR A 238 8.59 6.07 33.49
CA THR A 238 9.88 6.22 32.81
C THR A 238 9.75 6.00 31.32
N THR A 239 10.54 6.72 30.53
CA THR A 239 10.54 6.62 29.05
C THR A 239 11.64 5.73 28.51
N ASP A 240 12.55 5.26 29.36
CA ASP A 240 13.85 4.72 28.94
C ASP A 240 13.76 3.32 28.30
N ASP A 241 12.74 2.54 28.65
CA ASP A 241 12.55 1.17 28.14
C ASP A 241 11.44 1.07 27.06
N ILE A 242 10.89 2.20 26.63
CA ILE A 242 9.78 2.19 25.66
C ILE A 242 10.34 2.10 24.25
N VAL A 243 10.20 0.96 23.61
CA VAL A 243 10.54 0.74 22.22
C VAL A 243 9.36 0.11 21.49
N PHE A 244 8.89 0.78 20.45
CA PHE A 244 7.94 0.21 19.51
C PHE A 244 8.69 -0.15 18.22
N LYS A 245 8.57 -1.41 17.79
CA LYS A 245 9.21 -1.88 16.57
C LYS A 245 8.24 -2.74 15.77
N LEU A 246 8.00 -2.34 14.52
CA LEU A 246 7.29 -3.17 13.54
C LEU A 246 8.25 -4.20 12.96
N ASN A 247 7.69 -5.31 12.49
CA ASN A 247 8.47 -6.30 11.76
C ASN A 247 8.92 -5.71 10.42
N THR A 248 10.20 -5.82 10.12
CA THR A 248 10.85 -5.39 8.87
C THR A 248 11.24 -6.57 7.98
N ASP A 249 10.95 -7.79 8.43
CA ASP A 249 11.13 -9.00 7.66
C ASP A 249 9.86 -9.22 6.80
N TYR A 250 9.95 -8.87 5.54
CA TYR A 250 8.88 -9.01 4.56
C TYR A 250 9.04 -10.24 3.67
N ASP A 251 10.14 -10.94 3.81
CA ASP A 251 10.36 -12.21 3.14
C ASP A 251 9.42 -13.25 3.76
N VAL A 252 8.28 -13.40 3.13
CA VAL A 252 7.50 -14.63 3.26
C VAL A 252 8.26 -15.65 2.39
N ASP A 253 9.38 -16.08 2.90
CA ASP A 253 10.15 -17.16 2.30
C ASP A 253 9.30 -18.43 2.40
N ARG A 254 8.44 -18.58 1.41
CA ARG A 254 7.65 -19.80 1.24
C ARG A 254 8.62 -20.85 0.75
N MET A 255 9.27 -21.48 1.74
CA MET A 255 10.13 -22.62 1.53
C MET A 255 9.48 -23.57 0.52
N ASP A 256 10.14 -23.81 -0.59
CA ASP A 256 9.63 -24.71 -1.61
C ASP A 256 9.64 -26.17 -1.11
N ALA A 257 9.07 -27.09 -1.91
CA ALA A 257 8.99 -28.49 -1.50
C ALA A 257 10.40 -29.14 -1.43
N GLN A 258 11.35 -28.65 -2.19
CA GLN A 258 12.71 -29.18 -2.25
C GLN A 258 13.52 -28.69 -1.04
N GLU A 259 13.41 -27.43 -0.69
CA GLU A 259 14.02 -26.85 0.51
C GLU A 259 13.49 -27.48 1.79
N ARG A 260 12.17 -27.75 1.86
CA ARG A 260 11.57 -28.49 3.00
C ARG A 260 12.12 -29.92 3.13
N ALA A 261 12.26 -30.60 1.99
CA ALA A 261 12.83 -31.94 1.98
C ALA A 261 14.29 -31.94 2.45
N GLN A 262 15.07 -30.94 2.02
CA GLN A 262 16.45 -30.78 2.45
C GLN A 262 16.55 -30.46 3.94
N LEU A 263 15.74 -29.53 4.45
CA LEU A 263 15.69 -29.19 5.88
C LEU A 263 15.35 -30.39 6.75
N LEU A 264 14.45 -31.25 6.27
CA LEU A 264 14.09 -32.50 6.96
C LEU A 264 15.25 -33.50 6.99
N LEU A 265 16.00 -33.62 5.90
CA LEU A 265 17.20 -34.46 5.81
C LEU A 265 18.32 -33.94 6.73
N GLU A 266 18.52 -32.65 6.83
CA GLU A 266 19.51 -32.02 7.73
C GLU A 266 19.16 -32.29 9.18
N TRP A 267 17.89 -32.21 9.55
CA TRP A 267 17.43 -32.59 10.89
C TRP A 267 17.61 -34.08 11.13
N GLN A 268 17.21 -34.96 10.20
CA GLN A 268 17.33 -36.41 10.36
C GLN A 268 18.79 -36.87 10.43
N SER A 269 19.71 -36.17 9.76
CA SER A 269 21.14 -36.42 9.82
C SER A 269 21.81 -35.90 11.09
N GLY A 270 21.08 -35.12 11.91
CA GLY A 270 21.62 -34.52 13.14
C GLY A 270 22.46 -33.26 12.87
N ALA A 271 22.38 -32.67 11.65
CA ALA A 271 23.08 -31.45 11.33
C ALA A 271 22.45 -30.21 11.99
N ILE A 272 21.14 -30.25 12.19
CA ILE A 272 20.37 -29.21 12.89
C ILE A 272 19.46 -29.80 13.96
N THR A 273 19.12 -29.00 14.95
CA THR A 273 18.22 -29.42 16.04
C THR A 273 16.75 -29.35 15.62
N PHE A 274 15.86 -30.03 16.35
CA PHE A 274 14.42 -29.96 16.16
C PHE A 274 13.92 -28.52 16.25
N THR A 275 14.44 -27.73 17.20
CA THR A 275 14.05 -26.33 17.39
C THR A 275 14.47 -25.43 16.22
N GLU A 276 15.68 -25.65 15.65
CA GLU A 276 16.15 -24.92 14.47
C GLU A 276 15.32 -25.28 13.24
N MET A 277 15.05 -26.55 13.01
CA MET A 277 14.17 -27.01 11.92
C MET A 277 12.78 -26.40 12.07
N ARG A 278 12.18 -26.46 13.25
CA ARG A 278 10.87 -25.87 13.50
C ARG A 278 10.87 -24.35 13.35
N GLY A 279 11.96 -23.68 13.77
CA GLY A 279 12.14 -22.24 13.57
C GLY A 279 12.13 -21.86 12.09
N ALA A 280 12.83 -22.59 11.23
CA ALA A 280 12.82 -22.38 9.79
C ALA A 280 11.43 -22.62 9.18
N LEU A 281 10.71 -23.67 9.63
CA LEU A 281 9.33 -23.93 9.19
C LEU A 281 8.32 -22.88 9.69
N LYS A 282 8.53 -22.28 10.88
CA LYS A 282 7.70 -21.16 11.38
C LYS A 282 7.93 -19.91 10.54
N LEU A 283 9.18 -19.57 10.24
CA LEU A 283 9.52 -18.44 9.35
C LEU A 283 8.90 -18.61 7.95
N ALA A 284 8.91 -19.82 7.41
CA ALA A 284 8.27 -20.15 6.15
C ALA A 284 6.73 -20.23 6.21
N GLY A 285 6.12 -19.98 7.38
CA GLY A 285 4.66 -20.04 7.56
C GLY A 285 4.05 -21.45 7.47
N VAL A 286 4.88 -22.50 7.50
CA VAL A 286 4.45 -23.92 7.42
C VAL A 286 4.09 -24.46 8.80
N ALA A 287 4.83 -24.08 9.84
CA ALA A 287 4.58 -24.46 11.22
C ALA A 287 4.00 -23.27 11.99
N THR A 288 2.83 -23.47 12.62
CA THR A 288 2.12 -22.39 13.34
C THR A 288 2.04 -22.61 14.85
N ILE A 289 2.33 -23.84 15.31
CA ILE A 289 2.18 -24.26 16.71
C ILE A 289 3.53 -24.12 17.43
N GLU A 290 3.50 -23.80 18.73
CA GLU A 290 4.71 -23.75 19.57
C GLU A 290 5.41 -25.10 19.67
N ASP A 291 6.73 -25.08 19.86
CA ASP A 291 7.55 -26.31 19.74
C ASP A 291 7.23 -27.37 20.75
N ASP A 292 6.91 -26.99 22.00
CA ASP A 292 6.56 -27.91 23.06
C ASP A 292 5.19 -28.56 22.84
N GLU A 293 4.22 -27.77 22.39
CA GLU A 293 2.89 -28.25 22.01
C GLU A 293 2.97 -29.17 20.79
N ALA A 294 3.77 -28.80 19.79
CA ALA A 294 3.98 -29.61 18.60
C ALA A 294 4.61 -30.98 18.95
N LYS A 295 5.58 -31.05 19.88
CA LYS A 295 6.15 -32.30 20.33
C LYS A 295 5.10 -33.21 20.96
N LEU A 296 4.28 -32.66 21.87
CA LEU A 296 3.20 -33.41 22.51
C LEU A 296 2.20 -33.97 21.50
N LEU A 297 1.81 -33.18 20.52
CA LEU A 297 0.87 -33.61 19.48
C LEU A 297 1.48 -34.68 18.57
N ILE A 298 2.74 -34.54 18.18
CA ILE A 298 3.46 -35.54 17.36
C ILE A 298 3.60 -36.83 18.10
N ASP A 299 3.96 -36.81 19.39
CA ASP A 299 4.11 -38.00 20.22
C ASP A 299 2.77 -38.74 20.41
N LEU A 300 1.67 -38.01 20.55
CA LEU A 300 0.31 -38.56 20.60
C LEU A 300 -0.08 -39.20 19.25
N GLU A 301 0.17 -38.53 18.14
CA GLU A 301 -0.15 -39.05 16.80
C GLU A 301 0.69 -40.28 16.43
N ILE A 302 1.98 -40.30 16.79
CA ILE A 302 2.86 -41.46 16.57
C ILE A 302 2.43 -42.66 17.43
N GLY A 303 1.92 -42.42 18.64
CA GLY A 303 1.38 -43.46 19.52
C GLY A 303 0.11 -44.10 18.99
N ASP A 304 -0.68 -43.38 18.17
CA ASP A 304 -1.93 -43.90 17.58
C ASP A 304 -1.71 -44.64 16.23
N ILE A 305 -0.49 -44.69 15.69
CA ILE A 305 -0.20 -45.43 14.46
C ILE A 305 -0.18 -46.94 14.75
N PRO A 306 -1.08 -47.78 14.20
CA PRO A 306 -1.08 -49.21 14.45
C PRO A 306 0.23 -49.87 14.00
N GLY A 307 0.97 -50.43 14.91
CA GLY A 307 2.24 -51.10 14.65
C GLY A 307 3.49 -50.43 15.25
N ASN A 308 3.36 -49.32 15.94
CA ASN A 308 4.45 -48.63 16.63
C ASN A 308 4.36 -48.82 18.16
N GLU A 309 4.15 -50.08 18.61
CA GLU A 309 4.24 -50.37 20.02
C GLU A 309 5.71 -50.25 20.46
N PRO A 310 6.02 -49.50 21.54
CA PRO A 310 7.39 -49.44 22.07
C PRO A 310 7.81 -50.84 22.52
N GLU A 311 8.97 -51.30 22.04
CA GLU A 311 9.58 -52.56 22.46
C GLU A 311 9.72 -52.60 24.00
N PRO A 312 9.22 -53.61 24.71
CA PRO A 312 9.30 -53.66 26.16
C PRO A 312 10.77 -53.66 26.61
N ALA A 313 11.10 -52.74 27.52
CA ALA A 313 12.43 -52.66 28.10
C ALA A 313 12.86 -54.02 28.61
N ALA A 314 13.98 -54.54 28.09
CA ALA A 314 14.60 -55.76 28.56
C ALA A 314 15.03 -55.57 30.02
N GLU A 315 14.56 -56.47 30.94
CA GLU A 315 14.98 -56.57 32.36
C GLU A 315 16.44 -56.92 32.48
#